data_61193ab0d683d668c3e7bc6e50744b96
#
_entry.id   61193ab0d683d668c3e7bc6e50744b96
#
_cell.length_a   1.000
_cell.length_b   1.000
_cell.length_c   1.000
_cell.angle_alpha   90.00
_cell.angle_beta   90.00
_cell.angle_gamma   90.00
#
_symmetry.space_group_name_H-M   'P 1'
#
loop_
_entity.id
_entity.type
_entity.pdbx_description
1 polymer ?
#
loop_
_entity_poly.entity_id
_entity_poly.type
_entity_poly.pdbx_seq_one_letter_code
_entity_poly.pdbx_strand_id
1 'polypeptide(L)'
;MTRKQFETAYTDYPFNPIEHGKTRVSQYADSDGFVEVAEAPTGFMVIKRRVYLAMMKHYPELNYVPDGPPNNPQAHLHWRFFDCMVDPDSGRYLSEDYAFCRRWRDMGGKIWVDLNCKLMHLGQHLFGGDLAESLRVQGRW
;
A
#
# COMPACT_ATOMS: atom_id res chain seq x y z
N MET A 1 -4.40 30.65 -8.70
CA MET A 1 -3.70 29.36 -8.37
C MET A 1 -2.64 29.13 -9.43
N THR A 2 -1.40 28.91 -9.05
CA THR A 2 -0.30 28.61 -10.01
C THR A 2 -0.42 27.15 -10.51
N ARG A 3 0.22 26.82 -11.65
CA ARG A 3 0.26 25.45 -12.16
C ARG A 3 0.77 24.46 -11.09
N LYS A 4 1.83 24.81 -10.37
CA LYS A 4 2.37 24.00 -9.27
C LYS A 4 1.36 23.76 -8.15
N GLN A 5 0.62 24.79 -7.74
CA GLN A 5 -0.43 24.67 -6.73
C GLN A 5 -1.57 23.77 -7.22
N PHE A 6 -1.93 23.87 -8.51
CA PHE A 6 -2.94 22.99 -9.11
C PHE A 6 -2.48 21.53 -9.12
N GLU A 7 -1.27 21.26 -9.62
CA GLU A 7 -0.71 19.91 -9.65
C GLU A 7 -0.63 19.30 -8.24
N THR A 8 -0.21 20.06 -7.21
CA THR A 8 -0.18 19.60 -5.82
C THR A 8 -1.58 19.31 -5.27
N ALA A 9 -2.55 20.20 -5.56
CA ALA A 9 -3.91 20.10 -5.00
C ALA A 9 -4.73 18.93 -5.57
N TYR A 10 -4.51 18.61 -6.85
CA TYR A 10 -5.32 17.66 -7.59
C TYR A 10 -4.56 16.39 -8.00
N THR A 11 -3.36 16.16 -7.46
CA THR A 11 -2.70 14.86 -7.58
C THR A 11 -3.49 13.82 -6.79
N ASP A 12 -3.93 12.78 -7.46
CA ASP A 12 -4.59 11.64 -6.82
C ASP A 12 -3.54 10.64 -6.34
N TYR A 13 -3.67 10.20 -5.09
CA TYR A 13 -2.74 9.28 -4.47
C TYR A 13 -3.43 7.92 -4.29
N PRO A 14 -2.85 6.83 -4.82
CA PRO A 14 -3.47 5.52 -4.82
C PRO A 14 -3.36 4.82 -3.46
N PHE A 15 -4.05 5.35 -2.44
CA PHE A 15 -4.22 4.65 -1.16
C PHE A 15 -5.67 4.72 -0.72
N ASN A 16 -6.13 3.70 -0.02
CA ASN A 16 -7.47 3.65 0.54
C ASN A 16 -7.40 3.79 2.06
N PRO A 17 -8.00 4.84 2.63
CA PRO A 17 -8.07 5.00 4.08
C PRO A 17 -8.93 3.90 4.71
N ILE A 18 -8.74 3.64 5.99
CA ILE A 18 -9.72 2.89 6.77
C ILE A 18 -10.96 3.77 6.87
N GLU A 19 -12.11 3.24 6.50
CA GLU A 19 -13.37 3.96 6.59
C GLU A 19 -13.76 4.17 8.06
N HIS A 20 -13.60 5.40 8.54
CA HIS A 20 -14.07 5.86 9.84
C HIS A 20 -15.17 6.92 9.69
N GLY A 21 -16.01 6.80 8.65
CA GLY A 21 -17.04 7.77 8.32
C GLY A 21 -16.47 8.98 7.55
N LYS A 22 -17.10 10.17 7.69
CA LYS A 22 -16.73 11.40 6.97
C LYS A 22 -15.56 12.16 7.60
N THR A 23 -14.76 11.52 8.44
CA THR A 23 -13.71 12.17 9.21
C THR A 23 -12.44 12.41 8.37
N ARG A 24 -11.76 13.53 8.60
CA ARG A 24 -10.55 13.90 7.85
C ARG A 24 -9.39 12.96 8.15
N VAL A 25 -8.61 12.62 7.14
CA VAL A 25 -7.46 11.69 7.24
C VAL A 25 -6.44 12.15 8.30
N SER A 26 -6.21 13.45 8.43
CA SER A 26 -5.27 14.03 9.40
C SER A 26 -5.61 13.78 10.86
N GLN A 27 -6.87 13.56 11.19
CA GLN A 27 -7.29 13.29 12.57
C GLN A 27 -6.80 11.93 13.08
N TYR A 28 -6.28 11.10 12.19
CA TYR A 28 -5.75 9.77 12.48
C TYR A 28 -4.23 9.70 12.33
N ALA A 29 -3.58 10.81 11.95
CA ALA A 29 -2.13 10.87 11.92
C ALA A 29 -1.56 10.81 13.33
N ASP A 30 -0.53 9.98 13.53
CA ASP A 30 0.26 10.01 14.76
C ASP A 30 1.19 11.24 14.82
N SER A 31 1.94 11.38 15.92
CA SER A 31 2.88 12.48 16.12
C SER A 31 3.98 12.57 15.05
N ASP A 32 4.29 11.46 14.40
CA ASP A 32 5.34 11.34 13.40
C ASP A 32 4.81 11.53 11.97
N GLY A 33 3.48 11.70 11.81
CA GLY A 33 2.82 11.91 10.52
C GLY A 33 2.44 10.63 9.79
N PHE A 34 2.37 9.48 10.48
CA PHE A 34 1.87 8.24 9.92
C PHE A 34 0.36 8.10 10.09
N VAL A 35 -0.30 7.63 9.02
CA VAL A 35 -1.73 7.33 9.02
C VAL A 35 -1.94 5.86 8.72
N GLU A 36 -2.74 5.17 9.54
CA GLU A 36 -3.15 3.79 9.25
C GLU A 36 -4.13 3.77 8.08
N VAL A 37 -3.87 2.90 7.11
CA VAL A 37 -4.67 2.77 5.89
C VAL A 37 -5.09 1.32 5.64
N ALA A 38 -6.14 1.15 4.85
CA ALA A 38 -6.57 -0.17 4.44
C ALA A 38 -5.68 -0.75 3.33
N GLU A 39 -5.32 0.06 2.36
CA GLU A 39 -4.57 -0.36 1.18
C GLU A 39 -3.61 0.76 0.77
N ALA A 40 -2.41 0.39 0.38
CA ALA A 40 -1.36 1.28 -0.11
C ALA A 40 -0.63 0.65 -1.29
N PRO A 41 -0.13 1.47 -2.25
CA PRO A 41 0.60 0.97 -3.40
C PRO A 41 2.02 0.54 -3.02
N THR A 42 2.60 -0.38 -3.80
CA THR A 42 3.96 -0.88 -3.60
C THR A 42 5.04 -0.08 -4.34
N GLY A 43 4.71 1.01 -4.99
CA GLY A 43 5.69 1.85 -5.70
C GLY A 43 6.89 2.27 -4.82
N PHE A 44 6.64 2.48 -3.54
CA PHE A 44 7.67 2.56 -2.49
C PHE A 44 7.08 2.06 -1.17
N MET A 45 7.34 0.80 -0.83
CA MET A 45 6.82 0.17 0.38
C MET A 45 7.96 -0.48 1.17
N VAL A 46 8.02 -0.20 2.47
CA VAL A 46 8.95 -0.84 3.40
C VAL A 46 8.21 -1.91 4.19
N ILE A 47 8.62 -3.15 4.03
CA ILE A 47 7.99 -4.29 4.69
C ILE A 47 8.99 -4.93 5.67
N LYS A 48 8.63 -5.00 6.94
CA LYS A 48 9.46 -5.67 7.95
C LYS A 48 9.56 -7.17 7.63
N ARG A 49 10.74 -7.76 7.71
CA ARG A 49 10.96 -9.21 7.46
C ARG A 49 9.98 -10.10 8.23
N ARG A 50 9.64 -9.73 9.46
CA ARG A 50 8.69 -10.47 10.30
C ARG A 50 7.31 -10.62 9.66
N VAL A 51 6.89 -9.68 8.80
CA VAL A 51 5.61 -9.74 8.07
C VAL A 51 5.61 -10.93 7.13
N TYR A 52 6.65 -11.07 6.31
CA TYR A 52 6.81 -12.21 5.42
C TYR A 52 6.83 -13.54 6.18
N LEU A 53 7.57 -13.61 7.27
CA LEU A 53 7.64 -14.84 8.09
C LEU A 53 6.29 -15.21 8.71
N ALA A 54 5.50 -14.22 9.12
CA ALA A 54 4.16 -14.44 9.64
C ALA A 54 3.21 -14.90 8.53
N MET A 55 3.27 -14.27 7.36
CA MET A 55 2.45 -14.62 6.20
C MET A 55 2.78 -16.03 5.67
N MET A 56 4.06 -16.42 5.62
CA MET A 56 4.49 -17.78 5.26
C MET A 56 3.83 -18.84 6.15
N LYS A 57 3.74 -18.55 7.44
CA LYS A 57 3.12 -19.47 8.41
C LYS A 57 1.60 -19.51 8.27
N HIS A 58 0.98 -18.38 7.96
CA HIS A 58 -0.48 -18.24 7.93
C HIS A 58 -1.09 -18.73 6.60
N TYR A 59 -0.39 -18.55 5.48
CA TYR A 59 -0.83 -18.87 4.13
C TYR A 59 0.12 -19.90 3.47
N PRO A 60 0.27 -21.12 4.01
CA PRO A 60 1.19 -22.12 3.47
C PRO A 60 0.87 -22.49 2.01
N GLU A 61 -0.38 -22.35 1.58
CA GLU A 61 -0.86 -22.61 0.22
C GLU A 61 -0.34 -21.60 -0.82
N LEU A 62 0.20 -20.46 -0.38
CA LEU A 62 0.78 -19.47 -1.29
C LEU A 62 2.24 -19.77 -1.65
N ASN A 63 2.86 -20.79 -1.03
CA ASN A 63 4.16 -21.25 -1.49
C ASN A 63 4.03 -21.92 -2.86
N TYR A 64 5.00 -21.70 -3.73
CA TYR A 64 5.03 -22.33 -5.05
C TYR A 64 6.43 -22.75 -5.44
N VAL A 65 6.51 -23.70 -6.38
CA VAL A 65 7.76 -24.14 -6.98
C VAL A 65 8.01 -23.29 -8.23
N PRO A 66 9.07 -22.47 -8.26
CA PRO A 66 9.38 -21.67 -9.44
C PRO A 66 9.91 -22.57 -10.58
N ASP A 67 9.74 -22.11 -11.82
CA ASP A 67 10.42 -22.72 -12.97
C ASP A 67 11.94 -22.61 -12.78
N GLY A 68 12.64 -23.71 -13.00
CA GLY A 68 14.10 -23.74 -12.85
C GLY A 68 14.65 -25.15 -12.57
N PRO A 69 15.92 -25.25 -12.15
CA PRO A 69 16.53 -26.54 -11.85
C PRO A 69 15.74 -27.29 -10.76
N PRO A 70 15.54 -28.60 -10.91
CA PRO A 70 14.71 -29.41 -10.00
C PRO A 70 15.18 -29.41 -8.54
N ASN A 71 16.42 -29.00 -8.27
CA ASN A 71 17.01 -28.95 -6.93
C ASN A 71 17.32 -27.52 -6.50
N ASN A 72 16.48 -26.55 -6.83
CA ASN A 72 16.67 -25.18 -6.38
C ASN A 72 16.57 -25.10 -4.83
N PRO A 73 17.66 -24.83 -4.10
CA PRO A 73 17.64 -24.77 -2.63
C PRO A 73 16.82 -23.61 -2.10
N GLN A 74 16.48 -22.63 -2.94
CA GLN A 74 15.71 -21.46 -2.58
C GLN A 74 14.22 -21.59 -2.93
N ALA A 75 13.76 -22.73 -3.47
CA ALA A 75 12.36 -22.94 -3.86
C ALA A 75 11.37 -22.62 -2.71
N HIS A 76 11.76 -22.91 -1.47
CA HIS A 76 10.96 -22.63 -0.26
C HIS A 76 10.78 -21.13 0.04
N LEU A 77 11.51 -20.23 -0.65
CA LEU A 77 11.41 -18.76 -0.49
C LEU A 77 10.47 -18.10 -1.51
N HIS A 78 9.82 -18.88 -2.38
CA HIS A 78 8.93 -18.36 -3.41
C HIS A 78 7.49 -18.40 -2.93
N TRP A 79 6.89 -17.19 -2.79
CA TRP A 79 5.56 -17.02 -2.22
C TRP A 79 4.74 -16.02 -3.03
N ARG A 80 3.48 -16.36 -3.29
CA ARG A 80 2.52 -15.57 -4.07
C ARG A 80 1.76 -14.56 -3.22
N PHE A 81 2.42 -13.84 -2.32
CA PHE A 81 1.76 -12.87 -1.44
C PHE A 81 1.15 -11.68 -2.18
N PHE A 82 1.64 -11.42 -3.38
CA PHE A 82 1.18 -10.36 -4.27
C PHE A 82 0.26 -10.86 -5.40
N ASP A 83 -0.24 -12.09 -5.35
CA ASP A 83 -1.26 -12.54 -6.29
C ASP A 83 -2.51 -11.69 -6.13
N CYS A 84 -3.03 -11.19 -7.25
CA CYS A 84 -4.32 -10.52 -7.29
C CYS A 84 -5.43 -11.43 -6.76
N MET A 85 -6.48 -10.83 -6.20
CA MET A 85 -7.60 -11.59 -5.67
C MET A 85 -8.92 -10.82 -5.83
N VAL A 86 -10.02 -11.53 -5.77
CA VAL A 86 -11.33 -10.92 -5.53
C VAL A 86 -11.56 -10.91 -4.04
N ASP A 87 -11.82 -9.73 -3.48
CA ASP A 87 -12.14 -9.57 -2.08
C ASP A 87 -13.47 -10.31 -1.78
N PRO A 88 -13.48 -11.30 -0.88
CA PRO A 88 -14.66 -12.12 -0.62
C PRO A 88 -15.81 -11.32 0.02
N ASP A 89 -15.51 -10.21 0.70
CA ASP A 89 -16.53 -9.43 1.41
C ASP A 89 -17.19 -8.39 0.49
N SER A 90 -16.41 -7.71 -0.33
CA SER A 90 -16.91 -6.62 -1.18
C SER A 90 -17.09 -6.99 -2.66
N GLY A 91 -16.53 -8.12 -3.10
CA GLY A 91 -16.47 -8.50 -4.51
C GLY A 91 -15.52 -7.65 -5.36
N ARG A 92 -14.75 -6.74 -4.76
CA ARG A 92 -13.75 -5.92 -5.47
C ARG A 92 -12.60 -6.79 -5.98
N TYR A 93 -12.15 -6.51 -7.20
CA TYR A 93 -10.87 -7.02 -7.67
C TYR A 93 -9.74 -6.19 -7.02
N LEU A 94 -8.86 -6.86 -6.31
CA LEU A 94 -7.69 -6.26 -5.68
C LEU A 94 -6.45 -6.55 -6.54
N SER A 95 -5.75 -5.48 -6.93
CA SER A 95 -4.44 -5.57 -7.55
C SER A 95 -3.42 -6.20 -6.60
N GLU A 96 -2.22 -6.46 -7.08
CA GLU A 96 -1.15 -7.13 -6.34
C GLU A 96 -0.82 -6.47 -5.00
N ASP A 97 -0.72 -5.17 -4.98
CA ASP A 97 -0.41 -4.37 -3.79
C ASP A 97 -1.59 -4.35 -2.79
N TYR A 98 -2.81 -4.16 -3.27
CA TYR A 98 -4.01 -4.19 -2.42
C TYR A 98 -4.30 -5.60 -1.89
N ALA A 99 -4.04 -6.63 -2.69
CA ALA A 99 -4.17 -8.02 -2.26
C ALA A 99 -3.17 -8.38 -1.16
N PHE A 100 -1.90 -7.90 -1.26
CA PHE A 100 -0.93 -8.01 -0.18
C PHE A 100 -1.40 -7.32 1.10
N CYS A 101 -1.87 -6.08 0.97
CA CYS A 101 -2.41 -5.31 2.08
C CYS A 101 -3.58 -6.02 2.75
N ARG A 102 -4.52 -6.57 1.98
CA ARG A 102 -5.67 -7.31 2.47
C ARG A 102 -5.23 -8.55 3.26
N ARG A 103 -4.36 -9.39 2.69
CA ARG A 103 -3.85 -10.59 3.38
C ARG A 103 -3.18 -10.25 4.71
N TRP A 104 -2.38 -9.19 4.74
CA TRP A 104 -1.73 -8.77 5.98
C TRP A 104 -2.73 -8.29 7.04
N ARG A 105 -3.76 -7.54 6.63
CA ARG A 105 -4.81 -7.05 7.53
C ARG A 105 -5.70 -8.17 8.05
N ASP A 106 -5.99 -9.17 7.26
CA ASP A 106 -6.79 -10.35 7.69
C ASP A 106 -6.11 -11.12 8.84
N MET A 107 -4.78 -10.98 8.97
CA MET A 107 -4.00 -11.49 10.10
C MET A 107 -3.93 -10.52 11.30
N GLY A 108 -4.65 -9.40 11.28
CA GLY A 108 -4.57 -8.35 12.29
C GLY A 108 -3.39 -7.39 12.12
N GLY A 109 -2.73 -7.42 10.97
CA GLY A 109 -1.64 -6.50 10.64
C GLY A 109 -2.13 -5.11 10.31
N LYS A 110 -1.22 -4.13 10.36
CA LYS A 110 -1.48 -2.73 10.09
C LYS A 110 -0.58 -2.22 8.98
N ILE A 111 -1.10 -1.29 8.20
CA ILE A 111 -0.41 -0.63 7.10
C ILE A 111 -0.45 0.87 7.36
N TRP A 112 0.66 1.53 7.12
CA TRP A 112 0.84 2.93 7.44
C TRP A 112 1.35 3.68 6.22
N VAL A 113 0.83 4.88 5.99
CA VAL A 113 1.34 5.83 5.01
C VAL A 113 2.01 6.97 5.75
N ASP A 114 3.25 7.29 5.35
CA ASP A 114 3.98 8.46 5.80
C ASP A 114 3.55 9.67 4.95
N LEU A 115 2.82 10.60 5.57
CA LEU A 115 2.35 11.82 4.91
C LEU A 115 3.48 12.81 4.62
N ASN A 116 4.63 12.67 5.27
CA ASN A 116 5.79 13.54 5.08
C ASN A 116 6.73 13.04 3.98
N CYS A 117 6.53 11.82 3.48
CA CYS A 117 7.37 11.25 2.43
C CYS A 117 7.11 11.94 1.10
N LYS A 118 8.13 12.60 0.54
CA LYS A 118 8.06 13.34 -0.73
C LYS A 118 8.85 12.61 -1.78
N LEU A 119 8.17 11.75 -2.53
CA LEU A 119 8.76 11.02 -3.63
C LEU A 119 8.29 11.59 -4.96
N MET A 120 9.10 11.39 -5.99
CA MET A 120 8.78 11.73 -7.37
C MET A 120 8.76 10.47 -8.21
N HIS A 121 7.84 10.41 -9.15
CA HIS A 121 7.80 9.35 -10.14
C HIS A 121 8.25 9.93 -11.49
N LEU A 122 9.32 9.36 -12.05
CA LEU A 122 9.84 9.73 -13.36
C LEU A 122 9.41 8.69 -14.40
N GLY A 123 8.66 9.16 -15.40
CA GLY A 123 8.27 8.41 -16.59
C GLY A 123 8.49 9.28 -17.83
N GLN A 124 7.63 9.18 -18.84
CA GLN A 124 7.60 10.14 -19.96
C GLN A 124 7.20 11.55 -19.49
N HIS A 125 6.57 11.64 -18.33
CA HIS A 125 6.25 12.88 -17.62
C HIS A 125 6.76 12.77 -16.18
N LEU A 126 7.26 13.90 -15.63
CA LEU A 126 7.65 13.97 -14.23
C LEU A 126 6.41 14.20 -13.38
N PHE A 127 6.05 13.20 -12.58
CA PHE A 127 5.01 13.31 -11.57
C PHE A 127 5.66 13.62 -10.22
N GLY A 128 5.29 14.73 -9.63
CA GLY A 128 5.71 15.12 -8.29
C GLY A 128 4.53 15.65 -7.52
N GLY A 129 4.52 15.43 -6.21
CA GLY A 129 3.45 15.90 -5.36
C GLY A 129 3.85 15.97 -3.89
N ASP A 130 2.96 16.51 -3.11
CA ASP A 130 3.02 16.57 -1.65
C ASP A 130 1.67 16.11 -1.13
N LEU A 131 1.61 14.90 -0.58
CA LEU A 131 0.35 14.32 -0.12
C LEU A 131 -0.30 15.16 0.99
N ALA A 132 0.49 15.63 1.94
CA ALA A 132 -0.02 16.44 3.04
C ALA A 132 -0.65 17.75 2.53
N GLU A 133 0.01 18.44 1.60
CA GLU A 133 -0.53 19.66 0.99
C GLU A 133 -1.75 19.37 0.12
N SER A 134 -1.75 18.27 -0.63
CA SER A 134 -2.91 17.85 -1.42
C SER A 134 -4.14 17.64 -0.53
N LEU A 135 -3.99 16.93 0.58
CA LEU A 135 -5.07 16.69 1.54
C LEU A 135 -5.59 17.98 2.16
N ARG A 136 -4.71 18.94 2.48
CA ARG A 136 -5.09 20.26 3.01
C ARG A 136 -5.94 21.04 2.03
N VAL A 137 -5.48 21.14 0.76
CA VAL A 137 -6.18 21.91 -0.28
C VAL A 137 -7.54 21.29 -0.61
N GLN A 138 -7.64 19.96 -0.58
CA GLN A 138 -8.90 19.23 -0.81
C GLN A 138 -9.84 19.25 0.42
N GLY A 139 -9.44 19.84 1.54
CA GLY A 139 -10.22 19.86 2.76
C GLY A 139 -10.32 18.49 3.46
N ARG A 140 -9.41 17.58 3.15
CA ARG A 140 -9.31 16.23 3.72
C ARG A 140 -8.28 16.13 4.86
N TRP A 141 -7.57 17.21 5.11
CA TRP A 141 -6.60 17.37 6.21
C TRP A 141 -7.28 17.90 7.47
#